data_2d8682d0e3985ec27c7c5436b72c5a12
#
_entry.id   2d8682d0e3985ec27c7c5436b72c5a12
#
_cell.length_a   1.000
_cell.length_b   1.000
_cell.length_c   1.000
_cell.angle_alpha   90.00
_cell.angle_beta   90.00
_cell.angle_gamma   90.00
#
_symmetry.space_group_name_H-M   'P 1'
#
loop_
_entity.id
_entity.type
_entity.pdbx_description
1 polymer ?
#
loop_
_entity_poly.entity_id
_entity_poly.type
_entity_poly.pdbx_seq_one_letter_code
_entity_poly.pdbx_strand_id
1 'polypeptide(L)'
;MDVELDVCPRPRDVVRTIGTTDAKIVDTIVADLAAITGQRPIVTKAKKSIASFKLREGQALGACVTLRGERMYEFLDRLISISLPRVRDFRGVSSKGFDGKGNYTLGLKEQIMFPEINYDQLDKVRGLGVSIITSAKTNEEGRELLTLLGMPFMKK
;
A
#
# COMPACT_ATOMS: atom_id res chain seq x y z
N MET A 1 11.64 -10.75 15.76
CA MET A 1 11.16 -9.39 15.39
C MET A 1 9.81 -9.55 14.73
N ASP A 2 8.82 -8.90 15.26
CA ASP A 2 7.49 -8.93 14.68
C ASP A 2 7.38 -7.86 13.60
N VAL A 3 6.82 -8.23 12.46
CA VAL A 3 6.56 -7.34 11.34
C VAL A 3 5.06 -7.34 11.10
N GLU A 4 4.47 -6.18 10.95
CA GLU A 4 3.09 -5.99 10.58
C GLU A 4 3.01 -5.15 9.30
N LEU A 5 2.19 -5.57 8.36
CA LEU A 5 2.01 -4.85 7.09
C LEU A 5 0.64 -4.22 7.02
N ASP A 6 0.61 -2.90 6.96
CA ASP A 6 -0.57 -2.14 6.58
C ASP A 6 -0.51 -1.78 5.10
N VAL A 7 -1.37 -2.41 4.32
CA VAL A 7 -1.58 -2.07 2.92
C VAL A 7 -2.80 -1.18 2.83
N CYS A 8 -2.53 0.12 2.79
CA CYS A 8 -3.61 1.12 2.71
C CYS A 8 -3.32 2.09 1.55
N PRO A 9 -4.26 2.34 0.66
CA PRO A 9 -4.16 3.47 -0.24
C PRO A 9 -4.10 4.74 0.62
N ARG A 10 -3.03 5.52 0.45
CA ARG A 10 -2.84 6.73 1.25
C ARG A 10 -4.06 7.64 1.12
N PRO A 11 -4.58 8.19 2.23
CA PRO A 11 -5.72 9.12 2.20
C PRO A 11 -5.51 10.32 1.26
N ARG A 12 -4.25 10.74 1.07
CA ARG A 12 -3.89 11.83 0.15
C ARG A 12 -4.06 11.46 -1.31
N ASP A 13 -3.73 10.22 -1.68
CA ASP A 13 -3.86 9.74 -3.06
C ASP A 13 -5.31 9.40 -3.36
N VAL A 14 -6.04 8.88 -2.39
CA VAL A 14 -7.48 8.65 -2.44
C VAL A 14 -8.23 9.98 -2.55
N VAL A 15 -7.84 11.01 -1.79
CA VAL A 15 -8.43 12.36 -1.87
C VAL A 15 -8.14 13.03 -3.20
N ARG A 16 -6.96 12.81 -3.83
CA ARG A 16 -6.64 13.32 -5.17
C ARG A 16 -7.36 12.58 -6.29
N THR A 17 -7.65 11.31 -6.12
CA THR A 17 -8.32 10.49 -7.15
C THR A 17 -9.84 10.58 -7.02
N ILE A 18 -10.37 10.85 -5.83
CA ILE A 18 -11.80 10.94 -5.56
C ILE A 18 -12.26 12.39 -5.68
N GLY A 19 -12.32 12.85 -6.91
CA GLY A 19 -13.39 13.77 -7.28
C GLY A 19 -14.71 13.03 -7.54
N THR A 20 -14.80 11.73 -7.27
CA THR A 20 -15.96 10.88 -7.50
C THR A 20 -16.28 10.06 -6.26
N THR A 21 -17.38 10.42 -5.66
CA THR A 21 -18.08 9.74 -4.56
C THR A 21 -18.80 8.47 -5.01
N ASP A 22 -18.27 7.73 -5.96
CA ASP A 22 -18.94 6.57 -6.51
C ASP A 22 -18.63 5.32 -5.70
N ALA A 23 -19.67 4.75 -5.09
CA ALA A 23 -19.59 3.50 -4.34
C ALA A 23 -18.98 2.36 -5.20
N LYS A 24 -19.25 2.34 -6.50
CA LYS A 24 -18.70 1.36 -7.47
C LYS A 24 -17.16 1.38 -7.49
N ILE A 25 -16.54 2.55 -7.36
CA ILE A 25 -15.08 2.67 -7.36
C ILE A 25 -14.48 2.04 -6.10
N VAL A 26 -15.14 2.18 -4.96
CA VAL A 26 -14.69 1.58 -3.70
C VAL A 26 -14.81 0.06 -3.76
N ASP A 27 -15.86 -0.47 -4.38
CA ASP A 27 -16.04 -1.91 -4.56
C ASP A 27 -14.95 -2.50 -5.45
N THR A 28 -14.55 -1.80 -6.52
CA THR A 28 -13.42 -2.21 -7.37
C THR A 28 -12.11 -2.21 -6.57
N ILE A 29 -11.84 -1.18 -5.78
CA ILE A 29 -10.64 -1.12 -4.92
C ILE A 29 -10.63 -2.28 -3.91
N VAL A 30 -11.77 -2.61 -3.33
CA VAL A 30 -11.91 -3.74 -2.39
C VAL A 30 -11.61 -5.06 -3.09
N ALA A 31 -12.12 -5.24 -4.31
CA ALA A 31 -11.87 -6.45 -5.10
C ALA A 31 -10.38 -6.58 -5.46
N ASP A 32 -9.74 -5.50 -5.95
CA ASP A 32 -8.33 -5.48 -6.30
C ASP A 32 -7.45 -5.80 -5.08
N LEU A 33 -7.69 -5.14 -3.93
CA LEU A 33 -6.94 -5.42 -2.71
C LEU A 33 -7.17 -6.84 -2.19
N ALA A 34 -8.38 -7.37 -2.30
CA ALA A 34 -8.67 -8.75 -1.92
C ALA A 34 -7.92 -9.75 -2.80
N ALA A 35 -7.82 -9.49 -4.11
CA ALA A 35 -7.06 -10.31 -5.04
C ALA A 35 -5.55 -10.29 -4.71
N ILE A 36 -4.98 -9.09 -4.45
CA ILE A 36 -3.56 -8.93 -4.14
C ILE A 36 -3.18 -9.56 -2.79
N THR A 37 -4.01 -9.37 -1.75
CA THR A 37 -3.65 -9.72 -0.37
C THR A 37 -4.20 -11.06 0.09
N GLY A 38 -5.18 -11.62 -0.63
CA GLY A 38 -5.89 -12.83 -0.22
C GLY A 38 -6.75 -12.65 1.05
N GLN A 39 -6.96 -11.41 1.49
CA GLN A 39 -7.75 -11.08 2.68
C GLN A 39 -8.77 -9.99 2.36
N ARG A 40 -9.95 -10.08 2.96
CA ARG A 40 -11.03 -9.09 2.75
C ARG A 40 -10.62 -7.73 3.32
N PRO A 41 -10.59 -6.66 2.50
CA PRO A 41 -10.27 -5.31 2.94
C PRO A 41 -11.39 -4.69 3.79
N ILE A 42 -10.99 -3.72 4.60
CA ILE A 42 -11.91 -2.87 5.37
C ILE A 42 -12.10 -1.57 4.60
N VAL A 43 -13.35 -1.18 4.35
CA VAL A 43 -13.66 0.11 3.73
C VAL A 43 -13.43 1.22 4.73
N THR A 44 -12.58 2.19 4.37
CA THR A 44 -12.32 3.39 5.17
C THR A 44 -13.34 4.47 4.87
N LYS A 45 -13.97 5.02 5.92
CA LYS A 45 -15.00 6.05 5.82
C LYS A 45 -14.50 7.39 6.38
N ALA A 46 -15.02 8.49 5.83
CA ALA A 46 -14.73 9.82 6.34
C ALA A 46 -15.25 10.01 7.77
N LYS A 47 -14.39 10.47 8.66
CA LYS A 47 -14.76 10.75 10.08
C LYS A 47 -15.39 12.12 10.28
N LYS A 48 -15.13 13.07 9.36
CA LYS A 48 -15.64 14.45 9.43
C LYS A 48 -16.00 14.93 8.03
N SER A 49 -17.01 15.79 7.96
CA SER A 49 -17.36 16.49 6.73
C SER A 49 -16.38 17.63 6.46
N ILE A 50 -15.84 17.71 5.24
CA ILE A 50 -14.91 18.76 4.81
C ILE A 50 -15.44 19.36 3.50
N ALA A 51 -15.96 20.58 3.56
CA ALA A 51 -16.60 21.25 2.42
C ALA A 51 -15.63 21.49 1.24
N SER A 52 -14.37 21.87 1.52
CA SER A 52 -13.36 22.12 0.49
C SER A 52 -13.04 20.88 -0.38
N PHE A 53 -13.21 19.70 0.17
CA PHE A 53 -13.00 18.42 -0.53
C PHE A 53 -14.31 17.75 -0.96
N LYS A 54 -15.46 18.39 -0.76
CA LYS A 54 -16.80 17.85 -1.03
C LYS A 54 -17.03 16.49 -0.36
N LEU A 55 -16.45 16.30 0.83
CA LEU A 55 -16.56 15.09 1.63
C LEU A 55 -17.66 15.22 2.67
N ARG A 56 -18.48 14.18 2.81
CA ARG A 56 -19.48 14.05 3.88
C ARG A 56 -19.04 12.97 4.87
N GLU A 57 -19.37 13.16 6.13
CA GLU A 57 -19.17 12.14 7.15
C GLU A 57 -19.84 10.81 6.76
N GLY A 58 -19.15 9.69 7.03
CA GLY A 58 -19.64 8.36 6.66
C GLY A 58 -19.39 7.94 5.22
N GLN A 59 -18.94 8.85 4.35
CA GLN A 59 -18.65 8.56 2.97
C GLN A 59 -17.42 7.63 2.83
N ALA A 60 -17.53 6.59 1.99
CA ALA A 60 -16.41 5.69 1.70
C ALA A 60 -15.30 6.44 0.94
N LEU A 61 -14.06 6.33 1.43
CA LEU A 61 -12.89 7.00 0.86
C LEU A 61 -11.93 6.05 0.16
N GLY A 62 -11.91 4.79 0.58
CA GLY A 62 -11.00 3.77 0.08
C GLY A 62 -11.08 2.50 0.88
N ALA A 63 -10.09 1.64 0.75
CA ALA A 63 -10.00 0.40 1.50
C ALA A 63 -8.58 0.21 2.04
N CYS A 64 -8.46 -0.53 3.14
CA CYS A 64 -7.18 -0.93 3.71
C CYS A 64 -7.21 -2.37 4.20
N VAL A 65 -6.03 -2.99 4.26
CA VAL A 65 -5.82 -4.33 4.78
C VAL A 65 -4.62 -4.32 5.71
N THR A 66 -4.75 -4.97 6.85
CA THR A 66 -3.64 -5.25 7.75
C THR A 66 -3.31 -6.74 7.67
N LEU A 67 -2.08 -7.05 7.27
CA LEU A 67 -1.59 -8.41 7.13
C LEU A 67 -0.65 -8.76 8.29
N ARG A 68 -0.79 -10.00 8.81
CA ARG A 68 0.04 -10.53 9.91
C ARG A 68 0.39 -11.99 9.66
N GLY A 69 1.50 -12.45 10.28
CA GLY A 69 1.94 -13.84 10.22
C GLY A 69 2.32 -14.29 8.81
N GLU A 70 1.98 -15.52 8.44
CA GLU A 70 2.36 -16.12 7.15
C GLU A 70 1.94 -15.30 5.94
N ARG A 71 0.69 -14.82 5.92
CA ARG A 71 0.16 -14.00 4.81
C ARG A 71 0.96 -12.73 4.58
N MET A 72 1.48 -12.14 5.64
CA MET A 72 2.32 -10.95 5.57
C MET A 72 3.65 -11.27 4.88
N TYR A 73 4.31 -12.37 5.27
CA TYR A 73 5.58 -12.78 4.66
C TYR A 73 5.41 -13.19 3.20
N GLU A 74 4.34 -13.91 2.86
CA GLU A 74 4.01 -14.23 1.47
C GLU A 74 3.78 -12.99 0.62
N PHE A 75 3.04 -12.02 1.15
CA PHE A 75 2.84 -10.75 0.46
C PHE A 75 4.15 -9.97 0.29
N LEU A 76 4.99 -9.91 1.33
CA LEU A 76 6.27 -9.22 1.29
C LEU A 76 7.22 -9.87 0.28
N ASP A 77 7.29 -11.18 0.23
CA ASP A 77 8.10 -11.91 -0.75
C ASP A 77 7.62 -11.63 -2.18
N ARG A 78 6.32 -11.72 -2.46
CA ARG A 78 5.77 -11.37 -3.77
C ARG A 78 6.03 -9.92 -4.15
N LEU A 79 5.92 -8.99 -3.20
CA LEU A 79 6.21 -7.58 -3.41
C LEU A 79 7.66 -7.37 -3.83
N ILE A 80 8.61 -7.98 -3.11
CA ILE A 80 10.05 -7.81 -3.35
C ILE A 80 10.50 -8.54 -4.61
N SER A 81 10.12 -9.82 -4.76
CA SER A 81 10.64 -10.69 -5.80
C SER A 81 9.95 -10.52 -7.15
N ILE A 82 8.67 -10.19 -7.16
CA ILE A 82 7.85 -10.16 -8.39
C ILE A 82 7.43 -8.73 -8.74
N SER A 83 6.82 -8.03 -7.79
CA SER A 83 6.14 -6.77 -8.08
C SER A 83 7.10 -5.60 -8.26
N LEU A 84 8.09 -5.42 -7.39
CA LEU A 84 9.05 -4.32 -7.50
C LEU A 84 9.87 -4.35 -8.80
N PRO A 85 10.40 -5.51 -9.28
CA PRO A 85 11.11 -5.55 -10.55
C PRO A 85 10.25 -5.20 -11.78
N ARG A 86 8.92 -5.36 -11.68
CA ARG A 86 7.98 -5.03 -12.75
C ARG A 86 7.63 -3.55 -12.84
N VAL A 87 8.02 -2.75 -11.87
CA VAL A 87 7.83 -1.29 -11.91
C VAL A 87 8.64 -0.70 -13.05
N ARG A 88 7.99 0.14 -13.87
CA ARG A 88 8.66 0.85 -14.96
C ARG A 88 9.78 1.73 -14.39
N ASP A 89 10.98 1.65 -14.98
CA ASP A 89 12.17 2.43 -14.58
C ASP A 89 12.59 2.23 -13.12
N PHE A 90 12.43 0.99 -12.60
CA PHE A 90 12.80 0.69 -11.23
C PHE A 90 14.31 0.85 -10.99
N ARG A 91 14.68 1.77 -10.10
CA ARG A 91 16.08 2.05 -9.71
C ARG A 91 16.36 1.72 -8.24
N GLY A 92 15.45 0.99 -7.59
CA GLY A 92 15.50 0.73 -6.16
C GLY A 92 14.53 1.59 -5.36
N VAL A 93 14.35 1.23 -4.10
CA VAL A 93 13.42 1.86 -3.18
C VAL A 93 14.13 2.93 -2.37
N SER A 94 13.49 4.09 -2.16
CA SER A 94 14.07 5.20 -1.42
C SER A 94 14.24 4.86 0.06
N SER A 95 15.42 5.11 0.62
CA SER A 95 15.69 4.97 2.06
C SER A 95 15.05 6.07 2.93
N LYS A 96 14.38 7.07 2.32
CA LYS A 96 13.74 8.18 3.04
C LYS A 96 12.34 7.84 3.59
N GLY A 97 11.82 6.64 3.33
CA GLY A 97 10.49 6.22 3.76
C GLY A 97 10.38 5.77 5.21
N PHE A 98 11.44 5.87 6.01
CA PHE A 98 11.43 5.56 7.43
C PHE A 98 10.86 6.70 8.27
N ASP A 99 10.10 6.35 9.33
CA ASP A 99 9.40 7.29 10.22
C ASP A 99 10.21 7.77 11.45
N GLY A 100 11.42 7.29 11.64
CA GLY A 100 12.24 7.55 12.84
C GLY A 100 12.17 6.46 13.90
N LYS A 101 11.22 5.53 13.78
CA LYS A 101 10.99 4.42 14.73
C LYS A 101 11.18 3.04 14.12
N GLY A 102 11.87 2.97 12.98
CA GLY A 102 12.13 1.73 12.28
C GLY A 102 11.01 1.23 11.35
N ASN A 103 9.87 1.91 11.27
CA ASN A 103 8.82 1.58 10.32
C ASN A 103 9.11 2.18 8.95
N TYR A 104 8.73 1.49 7.90
CA TYR A 104 8.99 1.90 6.53
C TYR A 104 7.69 2.02 5.72
N THR A 105 7.54 3.11 4.98
CA THR A 105 6.38 3.33 4.11
C THR A 105 6.81 3.48 2.66
N LEU A 106 6.23 2.66 1.80
CA LEU A 106 6.45 2.63 0.36
C LEU A 106 5.18 3.07 -0.37
N GLY A 107 5.30 4.07 -1.23
CA GLY A 107 4.22 4.46 -2.15
C GLY A 107 4.45 3.83 -3.52
N LEU A 108 3.51 3.03 -3.97
CA LEU A 108 3.47 2.45 -5.31
C LEU A 108 2.55 3.30 -6.18
N LYS A 109 3.00 3.66 -7.37
CA LYS A 109 2.23 4.53 -8.27
C LYS A 109 1.11 3.78 -9.00
N GLU A 110 1.33 2.50 -9.28
CA GLU A 110 0.47 1.69 -10.13
C GLU A 110 0.22 0.32 -9.48
N GLN A 111 -1.03 -0.10 -9.46
CA GLN A 111 -1.43 -1.43 -8.97
C GLN A 111 -1.14 -2.55 -9.98
N ILE A 112 -0.89 -2.20 -11.24
CA ILE A 112 -0.66 -3.15 -12.35
C ILE A 112 0.60 -4.00 -12.15
N MET A 113 1.52 -3.56 -11.30
CA MET A 113 2.73 -4.32 -10.97
C MET A 113 2.43 -5.69 -10.32
N PHE A 114 1.25 -5.87 -9.74
CA PHE A 114 0.84 -7.15 -9.17
C PHE A 114 0.26 -8.06 -10.26
N PRO A 115 0.77 -9.31 -10.38
CA PRO A 115 0.32 -10.24 -11.41
C PRO A 115 -1.14 -10.72 -11.25
N GLU A 116 -1.68 -10.56 -10.04
CA GLU A 116 -3.05 -10.93 -9.70
C GLU A 116 -4.10 -10.01 -10.33
N ILE A 117 -3.69 -8.84 -10.80
CA ILE A 117 -4.59 -7.86 -11.39
C ILE A 117 -4.64 -8.03 -12.90
N ASN A 118 -5.83 -8.27 -13.44
CA ASN A 118 -6.07 -8.30 -14.88
C ASN A 118 -6.13 -6.89 -15.45
N TYR A 119 -5.26 -6.61 -16.41
CA TYR A 119 -5.19 -5.31 -17.09
C TYR A 119 -6.50 -4.95 -17.82
N ASP A 120 -7.17 -5.92 -18.40
CA ASP A 120 -8.40 -5.74 -19.19
C ASP A 120 -9.62 -5.35 -18.36
N GLN A 121 -9.56 -5.56 -17.04
CA GLN A 121 -10.66 -5.26 -16.10
C GLN A 121 -10.44 -3.95 -15.32
N LEU A 122 -9.33 -3.26 -15.58
CA LEU A 122 -8.98 -2.04 -14.85
C LEU A 122 -9.71 -0.83 -15.43
N ASP A 123 -10.59 -0.23 -14.65
CA ASP A 123 -11.19 1.05 -14.98
C ASP A 123 -10.17 2.20 -14.94
N LYS A 124 -9.26 2.17 -13.97
CA LYS A 124 -8.29 3.24 -13.73
C LYS A 124 -7.06 2.74 -12.96
N VAL A 125 -5.89 3.23 -13.36
CA VAL A 125 -4.64 3.02 -12.61
C VAL A 125 -4.70 3.82 -11.30
N ARG A 126 -4.44 3.12 -10.18
CA ARG A 126 -4.45 3.70 -8.83
C ARG A 126 -3.17 3.39 -8.09
N GLY A 127 -2.74 4.34 -7.27
CA GLY A 127 -1.61 4.15 -6.37
C GLY A 127 -1.98 3.35 -5.13
N LEU A 128 -1.00 2.66 -4.59
CA LEU A 128 -1.09 1.84 -3.39
C LEU A 128 -0.01 2.26 -2.39
N GLY A 129 -0.36 2.43 -1.14
CA GLY A 129 0.59 2.63 -0.04
C GLY A 129 0.79 1.33 0.74
N VAL A 130 2.04 0.94 0.95
CA VAL A 130 2.42 -0.20 1.78
C VAL A 130 3.24 0.32 2.95
N SER A 131 2.74 0.13 4.18
CA SER A 131 3.46 0.47 5.40
C SER A 131 3.91 -0.81 6.09
N ILE A 132 5.21 -0.93 6.29
CA ILE A 132 5.86 -2.07 6.96
C ILE A 132 6.19 -1.62 8.37
N ILE A 133 5.46 -2.17 9.34
CA ILE A 133 5.66 -1.88 10.76
C ILE A 133 6.57 -2.96 11.33
N THR A 134 7.67 -2.54 11.94
CA THR A 134 8.68 -3.44 12.51
C THR A 134 8.81 -3.22 14.01
N SER A 135 9.35 -4.20 14.71
CA SER A 135 9.72 -4.09 16.12
C SER A 135 11.07 -3.40 16.35
N ALA A 136 11.73 -2.94 15.27
CA ALA A 136 12.98 -2.20 15.36
C ALA A 136 12.75 -0.86 16.10
N LYS A 137 13.74 -0.44 16.87
CA LYS A 137 13.68 0.83 17.63
C LYS A 137 14.25 2.00 16.85
N THR A 138 15.14 1.73 15.90
CA THR A 138 15.83 2.73 15.09
C THR A 138 15.64 2.47 13.60
N ASN A 139 15.80 3.52 12.79
CA ASN A 139 15.72 3.40 11.33
C ASN A 139 16.84 2.54 10.75
N GLU A 140 18.00 2.49 11.41
CA GLU A 140 19.14 1.70 10.98
C GLU A 140 18.84 0.20 11.12
N GLU A 141 18.32 -0.21 12.28
CA GLU A 141 17.87 -1.58 12.52
C GLU A 141 16.76 -2.00 11.55
N GLY A 142 15.75 -1.14 11.34
CA GLY A 142 14.67 -1.39 10.40
C GLY A 142 15.15 -1.52 8.95
N ARG A 143 16.13 -0.69 8.56
CA ARG A 143 16.75 -0.76 7.23
C ARG A 143 17.54 -2.05 7.04
N GLU A 144 18.32 -2.45 8.04
CA GLU A 144 19.11 -3.67 7.98
C GLU A 144 18.20 -4.90 7.89
N LEU A 145 17.13 -4.94 8.70
CA LEU A 145 16.12 -5.97 8.64
C LEU A 145 15.51 -6.11 7.24
N LEU A 146 15.04 -5.00 6.64
CA LEU A 146 14.45 -5.03 5.31
C LEU A 146 15.47 -5.37 4.22
N THR A 147 16.73 -4.99 4.39
CA THR A 147 17.81 -5.36 3.47
C THR A 147 18.08 -6.86 3.51
N LEU A 148 18.07 -7.48 4.70
CA LEU A 148 18.22 -8.94 4.87
C LEU A 148 17.03 -9.69 4.29
N LEU A 149 15.84 -9.13 4.32
CA LEU A 149 14.64 -9.67 3.65
C LEU A 149 14.66 -9.49 2.12
N GLY A 150 15.70 -8.86 1.57
CA GLY A 150 15.86 -8.69 0.13
C GLY A 150 15.32 -7.39 -0.46
N MET A 151 14.92 -6.41 0.34
CA MET A 151 14.42 -5.12 -0.16
C MET A 151 15.51 -4.37 -0.94
N PRO A 152 15.28 -4.04 -2.22
CA PRO A 152 16.28 -3.39 -3.06
C PRO A 152 16.31 -1.87 -2.80
N PHE A 153 17.04 -1.44 -1.78
CA PHE A 153 17.26 -0.02 -1.55
C PHE A 153 18.19 0.60 -2.58
N MET A 154 17.94 1.85 -2.96
CA MET A 154 18.87 2.61 -3.81
C MET A 154 20.23 2.72 -3.12
N LYS A 155 21.28 2.35 -3.83
CA LYS A 155 22.65 2.68 -3.41
C LYS A 155 22.83 4.19 -3.56
N LYS A 156 23.33 4.84 -2.51
CA LYS A 156 23.74 6.23 -2.56
C LYS A 156 24.94 6.38 -3.48
#